data_21bfe512135470673ea8a17249ffe95d
#
_entry.id   21bfe512135470673ea8a17249ffe95d
#
_cell.length_a   1.000
_cell.length_b   1.000
_cell.length_c   1.000
_cell.angle_alpha   90.00
_cell.angle_beta   90.00
_cell.angle_gamma   90.00
#
_symmetry.space_group_name_H-M   'P 1'
#
loop_
_entity.id
_entity.type
_entity.pdbx_description
1 polymer ?
#
loop_
_entity_poly.entity_id
_entity_poly.type
_entity_poly.pdbx_seq_one_letter_code
_entity_poly.pdbx_strand_id
1 'polypeptide(L)'
;MFIGVSLSALAVLAIRAQDKYTVKVPNGLAFSEFKGYEDWQAVGPSLTDAAHVIRLIVANPVMIDAYKEGIPGNGKPFPEGSKIAKIEWRPKKVTDPPFSASTPDTVPGDLTEVEFIEKDSKRFSETHGWGYAMFDYDAASGTFTPATSASKPPQGHDAKCGAACHTLASIGPCRRLQARS
;
A
#
# COMPACT_ATOMS: atom_id res chain seq x y z
N MET A 1 59.07 -31.91 5.81
CA MET A 1 58.29 -31.06 4.87
C MET A 1 56.85 -31.24 5.22
N PHE A 2 56.32 -30.32 6.07
CA PHE A 2 54.93 -30.38 6.53
C PHE A 2 54.09 -29.41 5.67
N ILE A 3 53.16 -29.97 4.94
CA ILE A 3 52.20 -29.18 4.12
C ILE A 3 51.02 -28.83 5.04
N GLY A 4 50.95 -27.57 5.46
CA GLY A 4 49.84 -27.05 6.23
C GLY A 4 48.64 -26.76 5.29
N VAL A 5 47.57 -27.50 5.46
CA VAL A 5 46.27 -27.23 4.79
C VAL A 5 45.52 -26.18 5.60
N SER A 6 45.49 -24.94 5.08
CA SER A 6 44.64 -23.88 5.63
C SER A 6 43.20 -24.10 5.20
N LEU A 7 42.35 -24.49 6.13
CA LEU A 7 40.89 -24.49 5.95
C LEU A 7 40.38 -23.06 6.06
N SER A 8 40.06 -22.43 4.92
CA SER A 8 39.34 -21.15 4.90
C SER A 8 37.87 -21.41 5.15
N ALA A 9 37.38 -21.07 6.33
CA ALA A 9 35.97 -21.11 6.66
C ALA A 9 35.25 -19.95 5.93
N LEU A 10 34.52 -20.26 4.87
CA LEU A 10 33.56 -19.32 4.25
C LEU A 10 32.37 -19.14 5.21
N ALA A 11 32.33 -18.00 5.89
CA ALA A 11 31.15 -17.58 6.64
C ALA A 11 30.04 -17.21 5.63
N VAL A 12 29.07 -18.08 5.45
CA VAL A 12 27.86 -17.77 4.72
C VAL A 12 27.03 -16.83 5.60
N LEU A 13 27.05 -15.54 5.30
CA LEU A 13 26.13 -14.58 5.89
C LEU A 13 24.74 -14.89 5.35
N ALA A 14 23.92 -15.56 6.14
CA ALA A 14 22.50 -15.71 5.86
C ALA A 14 21.85 -14.31 5.94
N ILE A 15 21.55 -13.72 4.79
CA ILE A 15 20.71 -12.51 4.70
C ILE A 15 19.34 -12.94 5.20
N ARG A 16 18.99 -12.54 6.42
CA ARG A 16 17.63 -12.72 6.92
C ARG A 16 16.74 -11.72 6.19
N ALA A 17 15.69 -12.22 5.54
CA ALA A 17 14.65 -11.36 5.00
C ALA A 17 14.10 -10.46 6.11
N GLN A 18 13.86 -9.19 5.79
CA GLN A 18 13.24 -8.26 6.72
C GLN A 18 11.84 -8.74 7.11
N ASP A 19 11.55 -8.76 8.41
CA ASP A 19 10.17 -8.84 8.83
C ASP A 19 9.48 -7.47 8.62
N LYS A 20 8.69 -7.36 7.55
CA LYS A 20 7.99 -6.12 7.18
C LYS A 20 7.10 -5.58 8.30
N TYR A 21 6.62 -6.42 9.19
CA TYR A 21 5.76 -6.01 10.30
C TYR A 21 6.51 -5.29 11.43
N THR A 22 7.84 -5.22 11.37
CA THR A 22 8.64 -4.39 12.30
C THR A 22 8.77 -2.94 11.82
N VAL A 23 8.42 -2.67 10.55
CA VAL A 23 8.53 -1.33 9.95
C VAL A 23 7.37 -0.46 10.42
N LYS A 24 7.67 0.78 10.82
CA LYS A 24 6.67 1.76 11.25
C LYS A 24 7.09 3.18 10.85
N VAL A 25 6.12 4.02 10.56
CA VAL A 25 6.34 5.46 10.41
C VAL A 25 6.41 6.12 11.80
N PRO A 26 7.17 7.21 11.96
CA PRO A 26 7.25 7.91 13.24
C PRO A 26 5.87 8.42 13.70
N ASN A 27 5.47 8.06 14.93
CA ASN A 27 4.18 8.44 15.57
C ASN A 27 2.93 8.17 14.71
N GLY A 28 3.00 7.21 13.81
CA GLY A 28 1.95 6.91 12.87
C GLY A 28 1.60 5.44 12.78
N LEU A 29 1.04 5.08 11.62
CA LEU A 29 0.66 3.70 11.33
C LEU A 29 1.90 2.81 11.24
N ALA A 30 1.84 1.65 11.86
CA ALA A 30 2.85 0.61 11.69
C ALA A 30 2.38 -0.39 10.62
N PHE A 31 3.31 -0.97 9.89
CA PHE A 31 3.00 -2.02 8.90
C PHE A 31 2.23 -3.19 9.55
N SER A 32 2.55 -3.50 10.82
CA SER A 32 1.90 -4.55 11.60
C SER A 32 0.40 -4.35 11.83
N GLU A 33 -0.08 -3.10 11.79
CA GLU A 33 -1.52 -2.78 11.94
C GLU A 33 -2.35 -3.26 10.74
N PHE A 34 -1.68 -3.59 9.63
CA PHE A 34 -2.28 -4.06 8.38
C PHE A 34 -1.94 -5.51 8.05
N LYS A 35 -1.53 -6.28 9.06
CA LYS A 35 -1.19 -7.69 8.90
C LYS A 35 -2.35 -8.45 8.25
N GLY A 36 -2.02 -9.21 7.17
CA GLY A 36 -3.00 -9.96 6.40
C GLY A 36 -3.73 -9.14 5.34
N TYR A 37 -3.26 -7.91 5.02
CA TYR A 37 -3.87 -7.09 3.97
C TYR A 37 -3.87 -7.77 2.59
N GLU A 38 -2.99 -8.71 2.37
CA GLU A 38 -2.91 -9.51 1.15
C GLU A 38 -4.16 -10.37 0.91
N ASP A 39 -4.87 -10.72 1.99
CA ASP A 39 -6.10 -11.52 1.96
C ASP A 39 -7.36 -10.66 1.97
N TRP A 40 -7.24 -9.33 1.97
CA TRP A 40 -8.38 -8.44 1.99
C TRP A 40 -9.10 -8.42 0.64
N GLN A 41 -10.38 -8.07 0.68
CA GLN A 41 -11.19 -8.01 -0.53
C GLN A 41 -10.77 -6.85 -1.44
N ALA A 42 -10.63 -7.15 -2.75
CA ALA A 42 -10.37 -6.14 -3.75
C ALA A 42 -11.54 -5.16 -3.90
N VAL A 43 -11.24 -3.88 -3.88
CA VAL A 43 -12.19 -2.78 -4.12
C VAL A 43 -12.10 -2.32 -5.57
N GLY A 44 -10.90 -2.20 -6.12
CA GLY A 44 -10.71 -1.82 -7.51
C GLY A 44 -9.25 -1.79 -7.93
N PRO A 45 -8.98 -2.23 -9.16
CA PRO A 45 -7.70 -2.00 -9.82
C PRO A 45 -7.69 -0.65 -10.56
N SER A 46 -6.51 -0.11 -10.80
CA SER A 46 -6.31 1.00 -11.74
C SER A 46 -4.94 0.95 -12.38
N LEU A 47 -4.85 1.51 -13.59
CA LEU A 47 -3.59 1.82 -14.28
C LEU A 47 -3.54 3.33 -14.43
N THR A 48 -2.44 3.94 -14.02
CA THR A 48 -2.23 5.38 -14.20
C THR A 48 -1.06 5.63 -15.16
N ASP A 49 -1.34 6.25 -16.29
CA ASP A 49 -0.31 6.59 -17.28
C ASP A 49 0.70 7.61 -16.75
N ALA A 50 0.23 8.61 -16.01
CA ALA A 50 1.09 9.68 -15.48
C ALA A 50 2.11 9.17 -14.45
N ALA A 51 1.74 8.19 -13.63
CA ALA A 51 2.63 7.63 -12.61
C ALA A 51 3.31 6.32 -13.08
N HIS A 52 2.89 5.77 -14.22
CA HIS A 52 3.34 4.46 -14.72
C HIS A 52 3.28 3.35 -13.67
N VAL A 53 2.11 3.21 -13.02
CA VAL A 53 1.89 2.19 -12.01
C VAL A 53 0.56 1.45 -12.23
N ILE A 54 0.58 0.15 -11.97
CA ILE A 54 -0.62 -0.66 -11.77
C ILE A 54 -0.91 -0.67 -10.29
N ARG A 55 -2.17 -0.41 -9.92
CA ARG A 55 -2.65 -0.34 -8.54
C ARG A 55 -3.72 -1.38 -8.28
N LEU A 56 -3.69 -1.94 -7.10
CA LEU A 56 -4.81 -2.68 -6.53
C LEU A 56 -5.15 -2.08 -5.17
N ILE A 57 -6.42 -1.73 -5.00
CA ILE A 57 -6.95 -1.30 -3.70
C ILE A 57 -7.66 -2.48 -3.09
N VAL A 58 -7.27 -2.83 -1.86
CA VAL A 58 -7.94 -3.83 -1.03
C VAL A 58 -8.42 -3.22 0.28
N ALA A 59 -9.50 -3.74 0.84
CA ALA A 59 -10.10 -3.23 2.06
C ALA A 59 -10.41 -4.36 3.04
N ASN A 60 -10.29 -4.03 4.34
CA ASN A 60 -10.60 -4.97 5.40
C ASN A 60 -12.12 -5.23 5.51
N PRO A 61 -12.55 -6.29 6.23
CA PRO A 61 -13.98 -6.61 6.35
C PRO A 61 -14.84 -5.45 6.86
N VAL A 62 -14.37 -4.66 7.81
CA VAL A 62 -15.09 -3.49 8.35
C VAL A 62 -15.40 -2.47 7.25
N MET A 63 -14.42 -2.18 6.40
CA MET A 63 -14.58 -1.25 5.28
C MET A 63 -15.49 -1.83 4.19
N ILE A 64 -15.37 -3.13 3.90
CA ILE A 64 -16.19 -3.81 2.90
C ILE A 64 -17.66 -3.84 3.32
N ASP A 65 -17.95 -4.12 4.57
CA ASP A 65 -19.32 -4.12 5.08
C ASP A 65 -19.93 -2.71 5.03
N ALA A 66 -19.14 -1.69 5.35
CA ALA A 66 -19.57 -0.30 5.19
C ALA A 66 -19.91 0.04 3.72
N TYR A 67 -19.12 -0.41 2.75
CA TYR A 67 -19.44 -0.24 1.33
C TYR A 67 -20.74 -0.93 0.94
N LYS A 68 -20.99 -2.15 1.42
CA LYS A 68 -22.27 -2.87 1.17
C LYS A 68 -23.49 -2.14 1.75
N GLU A 69 -23.29 -1.41 2.85
CA GLU A 69 -24.34 -0.55 3.43
C GLU A 69 -24.53 0.79 2.69
N GLY A 70 -23.74 1.04 1.64
CA GLY A 70 -23.81 2.25 0.83
C GLY A 70 -23.02 3.43 1.37
N ILE A 71 -22.11 3.21 2.33
CA ILE A 71 -21.22 4.25 2.82
C ILE A 71 -20.08 4.46 1.78
N PRO A 72 -19.68 5.70 1.47
CA PRO A 72 -20.14 6.99 2.02
C PRO A 72 -21.32 7.59 1.27
N GLY A 73 -21.86 6.91 0.27
CA GLY A 73 -22.91 7.44 -0.62
C GLY A 73 -24.21 7.81 0.11
N ASN A 74 -24.49 7.14 1.23
CA ASN A 74 -25.65 7.42 2.09
C ASN A 74 -25.41 8.56 3.11
N GLY A 75 -24.25 9.23 3.06
CA GLY A 75 -23.88 10.33 3.95
C GLY A 75 -23.37 9.91 5.33
N LYS A 76 -23.31 8.62 5.64
CA LYS A 76 -22.74 8.14 6.90
C LYS A 76 -21.22 8.11 6.83
N PRO A 77 -20.50 8.35 7.95
CA PRO A 77 -19.05 8.17 8.00
C PRO A 77 -18.68 6.68 8.01
N PHE A 78 -17.47 6.37 7.54
CA PHE A 78 -16.92 5.04 7.72
C PHE A 78 -16.72 4.70 9.20
N PRO A 79 -16.97 3.46 9.61
CA PRO A 79 -16.74 2.99 10.98
C PRO A 79 -15.27 3.09 11.38
N GLU A 80 -15.01 3.25 12.68
CA GLU A 80 -13.67 3.12 13.25
C GLU A 80 -13.08 1.74 12.93
N GLY A 81 -11.78 1.69 12.64
CA GLY A 81 -11.11 0.47 12.20
C GLY A 81 -11.31 0.10 10.72
N SER A 82 -11.99 0.94 9.92
CA SER A 82 -12.00 0.80 8.47
C SER A 82 -10.59 0.99 7.93
N LYS A 83 -10.09 0.02 7.13
CA LYS A 83 -8.72 0.03 6.60
C LYS A 83 -8.70 -0.26 5.11
N ILE A 84 -7.76 0.41 4.44
CA ILE A 84 -7.45 0.21 3.02
C ILE A 84 -5.95 0.00 2.88
N ALA A 85 -5.56 -0.92 1.99
CA ALA A 85 -4.21 -1.00 1.46
C ALA A 85 -4.26 -0.73 -0.05
N LYS A 86 -3.39 0.16 -0.53
CA LYS A 86 -3.14 0.40 -1.95
C LYS A 86 -1.78 -0.17 -2.28
N ILE A 87 -1.73 -1.13 -3.19
CA ILE A 87 -0.54 -1.86 -3.58
C ILE A 87 -0.18 -1.41 -4.98
N GLU A 88 1.06 -1.00 -5.21
CA GLU A 88 1.52 -0.46 -6.48
C GLU A 88 2.67 -1.26 -7.07
N TRP A 89 2.59 -1.53 -8.38
CA TRP A 89 3.61 -2.22 -9.16
C TRP A 89 3.99 -1.42 -10.39
N ARG A 90 5.22 -1.55 -10.82
CA ARG A 90 5.63 -1.12 -12.15
C ARG A 90 4.97 -1.98 -13.21
N PRO A 91 4.37 -1.41 -14.26
CA PRO A 91 3.86 -2.19 -15.38
C PRO A 91 4.99 -2.91 -16.09
N LYS A 92 4.79 -4.18 -16.38
CA LYS A 92 5.69 -5.02 -17.18
C LYS A 92 5.00 -5.41 -18.48
N LYS A 93 5.61 -5.08 -19.61
CA LYS A 93 5.13 -5.53 -20.92
C LYS A 93 5.44 -7.00 -21.11
N VAL A 94 4.45 -7.74 -21.62
CA VAL A 94 4.63 -9.11 -22.09
C VAL A 94 4.87 -9.04 -23.59
N THR A 95 6.13 -9.28 -24.01
CA THR A 95 6.57 -9.07 -25.39
C THR A 95 6.29 -10.24 -26.32
N ASP A 96 5.99 -11.40 -25.75
CA ASP A 96 5.69 -12.62 -26.55
C ASP A 96 4.63 -13.45 -25.83
N PRO A 97 3.36 -13.00 -25.85
CA PRO A 97 2.29 -13.73 -25.19
C PRO A 97 1.97 -15.01 -25.99
N PRO A 98 1.89 -16.19 -25.35
CA PRO A 98 1.61 -17.46 -26.03
C PRO A 98 0.23 -17.50 -26.70
N PHE A 99 -0.67 -16.58 -26.35
CA PHE A 99 -2.03 -16.47 -26.91
C PHE A 99 -2.38 -14.99 -27.13
N SER A 100 -2.10 -14.48 -28.32
CA SER A 100 -2.12 -13.06 -28.65
C SER A 100 -3.44 -12.30 -28.42
N ALA A 101 -4.59 -12.97 -28.46
CA ALA A 101 -5.89 -12.31 -28.33
C ALA A 101 -6.46 -12.28 -26.91
N SER A 102 -5.99 -13.17 -26.03
CA SER A 102 -6.51 -13.32 -24.66
C SER A 102 -5.48 -13.12 -23.56
N THR A 103 -4.23 -12.88 -23.93
CA THR A 103 -3.16 -12.66 -22.96
C THR A 103 -2.97 -11.15 -22.75
N PRO A 104 -2.94 -10.67 -21.51
CA PRO A 104 -2.68 -9.26 -21.24
C PRO A 104 -1.30 -8.87 -21.75
N ASP A 105 -1.20 -7.74 -22.44
CA ASP A 105 0.07 -7.18 -22.93
C ASP A 105 0.85 -6.46 -21.83
N THR A 106 0.19 -6.20 -20.71
CA THR A 106 0.76 -5.48 -19.57
C THR A 106 0.30 -6.15 -18.28
N VAL A 107 1.25 -6.49 -17.43
CA VAL A 107 1.01 -7.18 -16.14
C VAL A 107 1.74 -6.44 -15.01
N PRO A 108 1.36 -6.66 -13.73
CA PRO A 108 2.16 -6.22 -12.61
C PRO A 108 3.59 -6.80 -12.68
N GLY A 109 4.59 -5.93 -12.58
CA GLY A 109 6.00 -6.28 -12.46
C GLY A 109 6.46 -6.16 -11.02
N ASP A 110 7.56 -5.43 -10.80
CA ASP A 110 8.12 -5.25 -9.46
C ASP A 110 7.18 -4.40 -8.60
N LEU A 111 6.97 -4.85 -7.36
CA LEU A 111 6.32 -4.06 -6.33
C LEU A 111 7.14 -2.79 -6.09
N THR A 112 6.50 -1.65 -5.98
CA THR A 112 7.15 -0.36 -5.71
C THR A 112 6.85 0.17 -4.33
N GLU A 113 5.58 0.08 -3.91
CA GLU A 113 5.14 0.63 -2.64
C GLU A 113 3.82 0.02 -2.17
N VAL A 114 3.56 0.18 -0.88
CA VAL A 114 2.25 -0.08 -0.29
C VAL A 114 1.86 1.13 0.56
N GLU A 115 0.69 1.68 0.29
CA GLU A 115 0.10 2.75 1.07
C GLU A 115 -1.04 2.22 1.93
N PHE A 116 -1.12 2.72 3.14
CA PHE A 116 -2.16 2.34 4.09
C PHE A 116 -2.97 3.54 4.56
N ILE A 117 -4.27 3.31 4.74
CA ILE A 117 -5.21 4.27 5.31
C ILE A 117 -6.00 3.56 6.40
N GLU A 118 -6.16 4.20 7.55
CA GLU A 118 -6.96 3.69 8.66
C GLU A 118 -7.86 4.78 9.23
N LYS A 119 -9.12 4.42 9.50
CA LYS A 119 -10.04 5.27 10.26
C LYS A 119 -9.82 5.05 11.76
N ASP A 120 -9.26 6.07 12.41
CA ASP A 120 -9.14 6.17 13.86
C ASP A 120 -9.27 7.65 14.27
N SER A 121 -10.48 8.02 14.63
CA SER A 121 -10.81 9.42 14.95
C SER A 121 -10.13 9.95 16.21
N LYS A 122 -9.64 9.06 17.10
CA LYS A 122 -8.92 9.45 18.30
C LYS A 122 -7.46 9.79 18.00
N ARG A 123 -6.82 8.97 17.15
CA ARG A 123 -5.40 9.15 16.79
C ARG A 123 -5.20 10.26 15.75
N PHE A 124 -6.13 10.41 14.82
CA PHE A 124 -5.96 11.23 13.62
C PHE A 124 -6.98 12.37 13.52
N SER A 125 -7.24 13.05 14.63
CA SER A 125 -8.21 14.16 14.66
C SER A 125 -7.88 15.30 13.68
N GLU A 126 -6.59 15.56 13.42
CA GLU A 126 -6.12 16.62 12.51
C GLU A 126 -6.38 16.30 11.02
N THR A 127 -6.66 15.04 10.69
CA THR A 127 -6.94 14.57 9.35
C THR A 127 -8.33 13.96 9.23
N HIS A 128 -9.30 14.55 9.94
CA HIS A 128 -10.70 14.10 9.95
C HIS A 128 -10.87 12.63 10.38
N GLY A 129 -9.97 12.14 11.22
CA GLY A 129 -9.97 10.79 11.74
C GLY A 129 -9.33 9.75 10.82
N TRP A 130 -8.56 10.15 9.83
CA TRP A 130 -7.87 9.23 8.92
C TRP A 130 -6.36 9.30 9.08
N GLY A 131 -5.75 8.16 9.37
CA GLY A 131 -4.31 7.97 9.33
C GLY A 131 -3.85 7.52 7.95
N TYR A 132 -2.66 7.94 7.56
CA TYR A 132 -2.03 7.61 6.28
C TYR A 132 -0.59 7.16 6.53
N ALA A 133 -0.15 6.14 5.82
CA ALA A 133 1.26 5.74 5.79
C ALA A 133 1.59 5.17 4.42
N MET A 134 2.83 5.36 3.99
CA MET A 134 3.38 4.81 2.76
C MET A 134 4.70 4.12 3.08
N PHE A 135 4.92 2.98 2.46
CA PHE A 135 6.13 2.17 2.59
C PHE A 135 6.66 1.85 1.21
N ASP A 136 7.85 2.37 0.91
CA ASP A 136 8.57 2.06 -0.31
C ASP A 136 9.12 0.63 -0.23
N TYR A 137 9.10 -0.09 -1.35
CA TYR A 137 9.67 -1.41 -1.46
C TYR A 137 10.89 -1.40 -2.38
N ASP A 138 11.99 -1.91 -1.88
CA ASP A 138 13.18 -2.18 -2.67
C ASP A 138 13.20 -3.66 -3.09
N ALA A 139 12.93 -3.91 -4.37
CA ALA A 139 12.91 -5.25 -4.93
C ALA A 139 14.28 -5.93 -4.92
N ALA A 140 15.39 -5.17 -4.92
CA ALA A 140 16.73 -5.73 -4.90
C ALA A 140 17.11 -6.33 -3.54
N SER A 141 16.71 -5.68 -2.46
CA SER A 141 16.93 -6.15 -1.08
C SER A 141 15.74 -6.92 -0.50
N GLY A 142 14.56 -6.83 -1.10
CA GLY A 142 13.32 -7.40 -0.58
C GLY A 142 12.82 -6.71 0.70
N THR A 143 13.11 -5.42 0.86
CA THR A 143 12.84 -4.69 2.10
C THR A 143 11.87 -3.53 1.92
N PHE A 144 11.09 -3.25 2.97
CA PHE A 144 10.26 -2.05 3.08
C PHE A 144 10.94 -0.99 3.93
N THR A 145 10.78 0.27 3.53
CA THR A 145 11.19 1.43 4.32
C THR A 145 10.04 2.44 4.40
N PRO A 146 9.90 3.16 5.53
CA PRO A 146 8.89 4.22 5.60
C PRO A 146 9.21 5.32 4.58
N ALA A 147 8.29 5.62 3.68
CA ALA A 147 8.41 6.75 2.75
C ALA A 147 8.14 8.09 3.44
N THR A 148 7.56 8.05 4.63
CA THR A 148 7.28 9.24 5.43
C THR A 148 8.24 9.36 6.60
N SER A 149 8.81 10.56 6.78
CA SER A 149 9.72 10.89 7.88
C SER A 149 9.09 11.82 8.93
N ALA A 150 7.84 12.24 8.75
CA ALA A 150 7.18 13.15 9.68
C ALA A 150 6.93 12.50 11.04
N SER A 151 7.19 13.23 12.11
CA SER A 151 6.99 12.75 13.49
C SER A 151 5.60 13.05 14.07
N LYS A 152 4.75 13.76 13.32
CA LYS A 152 3.38 14.14 13.73
C LYS A 152 2.40 13.93 12.59
N PRO A 153 1.12 13.58 12.86
CA PRO A 153 0.07 13.61 11.86
C PRO A 153 -0.17 15.03 11.28
N PRO A 154 -0.51 15.15 9.99
CA PRO A 154 -0.38 14.12 8.98
C PRO A 154 1.08 13.76 8.75
N GLN A 155 1.38 12.46 8.60
CA GLN A 155 2.74 11.96 8.54
C GLN A 155 3.33 12.13 7.16
N GLY A 156 4.51 12.78 7.07
CA GLY A 156 5.23 12.98 5.83
C GLY A 156 4.49 13.85 4.80
N HIS A 157 5.10 14.03 3.66
CA HIS A 157 4.46 14.72 2.54
C HIS A 157 3.31 13.90 1.96
N ASP A 158 3.40 12.59 1.99
CA ASP A 158 2.40 11.66 1.44
C ASP A 158 1.13 11.66 2.28
N ALA A 159 1.25 11.69 3.60
CA ALA A 159 0.10 11.83 4.48
C ALA A 159 -0.62 13.16 4.27
N LYS A 160 0.12 14.26 4.04
CA LYS A 160 -0.48 15.55 3.66
C LYS A 160 -1.13 15.48 2.30
N CYS A 161 -0.49 14.87 1.32
CA CYS A 161 -1.06 14.66 0.00
C CYS A 161 -2.29 13.75 0.08
N GLY A 162 -2.21 12.64 0.82
CA GLY A 162 -3.32 11.73 1.06
C GLY A 162 -4.51 12.46 1.69
N ALA A 163 -4.31 13.14 2.80
CA ALA A 163 -5.36 13.91 3.48
C ALA A 163 -5.96 14.98 2.56
N ALA A 164 -5.14 15.75 1.84
CA ALA A 164 -5.60 16.79 0.92
C ALA A 164 -6.41 16.20 -0.25
N CYS A 165 -5.91 15.13 -0.89
CA CYS A 165 -6.61 14.47 -1.99
C CYS A 165 -7.93 13.87 -1.54
N HIS A 166 -7.97 13.18 -0.40
CA HIS A 166 -9.20 12.58 0.12
C HIS A 166 -10.21 13.62 0.57
N THR A 167 -9.76 14.74 1.14
CA THR A 167 -10.64 15.88 1.47
C THR A 167 -11.23 16.48 0.20
N LEU A 168 -10.43 16.71 -0.85
CA LEU A 168 -10.90 17.21 -2.14
C LEU A 168 -11.86 16.23 -2.82
N ALA A 169 -11.58 14.93 -2.76
CA ALA A 169 -12.44 13.89 -3.32
C ALA A 169 -13.81 13.84 -2.62
N SER A 170 -13.88 14.15 -1.34
CA SER A 170 -15.15 14.25 -0.61
C SER A 170 -15.97 15.50 -0.95
N ILE A 171 -15.32 16.57 -1.45
CA ILE A 171 -15.94 17.88 -1.74
C ILE A 171 -16.16 18.08 -3.25
N GLY A 172 -15.41 17.37 -4.12
CA GLY A 172 -15.29 17.67 -5.56
C GLY A 172 -15.89 16.63 -6.52
N PRO A 173 -15.61 16.78 -7.83
CA PRO A 173 -16.19 15.97 -8.91
C PRO A 173 -15.86 14.47 -8.88
N CYS A 174 -14.97 13.99 -8.03
CA CYS A 174 -14.77 12.56 -7.80
C CYS A 174 -16.04 11.83 -7.30
N ARG A 175 -17.00 12.54 -6.73
CA ARG A 175 -18.33 11.98 -6.43
C ARG A 175 -19.07 11.47 -7.66
N ARG A 176 -18.72 11.94 -8.87
CA ARG A 176 -19.42 11.52 -10.12
C ARG A 176 -18.91 10.19 -10.69
N LEU A 177 -17.73 9.73 -10.31
CA LEU A 177 -17.20 8.45 -10.82
C LEU A 177 -17.76 7.23 -10.07
N GLN A 178 -18.25 7.41 -8.84
CA GLN A 178 -18.88 6.34 -8.05
C GLN A 178 -20.37 6.16 -8.30
N ALA A 179 -21.02 7.08 -9.05
CA ALA A 179 -22.46 7.04 -9.31
C ALA A 179 -22.84 6.42 -10.67
N ARG A 180 -21.90 5.77 -11.37
CA ARG A 180 -22.15 5.12 -12.66
C ARG A 180 -21.60 3.68 -12.67
N SER A 181 -22.15 2.86 -11.82
CA SER A 181 -22.08 1.39 -11.96
C SER A 181 -23.43 0.79 -11.64
#